data_b10176e503042ca350387f6c2f6dfc30
#
_entry.id   b10176e503042ca350387f6c2f6dfc30
#
_cell.length_a   1.000
_cell.length_b   1.000
_cell.length_c   1.000
_cell.angle_alpha   90.00
_cell.angle_beta   90.00
_cell.angle_gamma   90.00
#
_symmetry.space_group_name_H-M   'P 1'
#
loop_
_entity.id
_entity.type
_entity.pdbx_description
1 polymer ?
#
loop_
_entity_poly.entity_id
_entity_poly.type
_entity_poly.pdbx_seq_one_letter_code
_entity_poly.pdbx_strand_id
1 'polypeptide(L)'
;MKAITARNLQNIVKSSYCAYRFNFAEMATESSSDYKGAKSVYDFTVKDGHGNDISLEKYRGKVLLVVNIASKCGLTKGNYAELTELSQKYADKDFKILSFPCNQFGSQMPEKDGEEMVCHLRDAKADVGDVFATVNVNGDDASPLYKYLKHKQGGTLGNFIKWNFSKFLVDKDGQPVARFAPTTTPLDIVKDIDKLL
;
A
#
# COMPACT_ATOMS: atom_id res chain seq x y z
N MET A 1 -70.89 -37.64 4.83
CA MET A 1 -69.58 -37.44 4.20
C MET A 1 -69.67 -36.21 3.33
N LYS A 2 -69.17 -35.09 3.84
CA LYS A 2 -69.08 -33.81 3.10
C LYS A 2 -67.62 -33.47 2.91
N ALA A 3 -67.17 -33.38 1.64
CA ALA A 3 -65.84 -33.04 1.27
C ALA A 3 -65.51 -31.57 1.63
N ILE A 4 -64.44 -31.34 2.38
CA ILE A 4 -63.91 -30.02 2.70
C ILE A 4 -62.89 -29.69 1.59
N THR A 5 -63.25 -28.72 0.78
CA THR A 5 -62.47 -28.23 -0.33
C THR A 5 -61.25 -27.40 0.16
N ALA A 6 -60.11 -27.67 -0.46
CA ALA A 6 -58.78 -27.05 -0.24
C ALA A 6 -58.70 -25.58 -0.72
N ARG A 7 -59.40 -24.65 -0.06
CA ARG A 7 -59.40 -23.22 -0.45
C ARG A 7 -59.19 -22.21 0.66
N ASN A 8 -58.71 -22.62 1.86
CA ASN A 8 -58.55 -21.67 2.97
C ASN A 8 -57.18 -21.73 3.68
N LEU A 9 -56.13 -22.04 2.98
CA LEU A 9 -54.78 -22.07 3.56
C LEU A 9 -53.78 -21.06 2.93
N GLN A 10 -54.29 -20.04 2.21
CA GLN A 10 -53.41 -19.05 1.57
C GLN A 10 -53.42 -17.64 2.19
N ASN A 11 -53.98 -17.39 3.33
CA ASN A 11 -54.11 -16.03 3.87
C ASN A 11 -53.62 -15.83 5.31
N ILE A 12 -52.71 -16.67 5.86
CA ILE A 12 -52.17 -16.46 7.23
C ILE A 12 -50.63 -16.49 7.26
N VAL A 13 -49.95 -16.13 6.19
CA VAL A 13 -48.53 -15.87 6.26
C VAL A 13 -48.18 -14.59 5.47
N LYS A 14 -48.80 -13.50 5.84
CA LYS A 14 -48.41 -12.16 5.39
C LYS A 14 -48.43 -11.20 6.57
N SER A 15 -47.59 -11.43 7.55
CA SER A 15 -47.20 -10.36 8.49
C SER A 15 -45.95 -10.79 9.23
N SER A 16 -44.93 -10.01 9.15
CA SER A 16 -43.68 -10.05 9.94
C SER A 16 -42.46 -10.67 9.26
N TYR A 17 -42.16 -10.26 8.02
CA TYR A 17 -40.78 -10.11 7.62
C TYR A 17 -40.52 -8.63 7.35
N CYS A 18 -40.24 -7.90 8.43
CA CYS A 18 -39.55 -6.62 8.33
C CYS A 18 -38.17 -6.94 7.83
N ALA A 19 -38.01 -6.88 6.49
CA ALA A 19 -36.73 -7.05 5.82
C ALA A 19 -35.84 -5.90 6.24
N TYR A 20 -34.95 -6.14 7.18
CA TYR A 20 -33.70 -5.40 7.28
C TYR A 20 -32.97 -5.65 5.96
N ARG A 21 -33.26 -4.84 4.96
CA ARG A 21 -32.38 -4.66 3.83
C ARG A 21 -31.14 -3.96 4.39
N PHE A 22 -30.16 -4.73 4.83
CA PHE A 22 -28.80 -4.26 4.87
C PHE A 22 -28.43 -3.87 3.43
N ASN A 23 -28.40 -2.59 3.20
CA ASN A 23 -27.83 -2.02 1.98
C ASN A 23 -26.31 -2.30 2.00
N PHE A 24 -25.92 -3.46 1.49
CA PHE A 24 -24.51 -3.79 1.18
C PHE A 24 -23.94 -2.94 0.02
N ALA A 25 -24.71 -2.01 -0.53
CA ALA A 25 -24.32 -1.18 -1.66
C ALA A 25 -23.68 0.17 -1.25
N GLU A 26 -23.50 0.43 0.05
CA GLU A 26 -23.01 1.73 0.52
C GLU A 26 -21.68 1.66 1.29
N MET A 27 -20.99 0.52 1.19
CA MET A 27 -19.58 0.38 1.56
C MET A 27 -18.72 0.15 0.31
N ALA A 28 -19.12 0.69 -0.86
CA ALA A 28 -18.17 0.97 -1.91
C ALA A 28 -17.30 2.10 -1.39
N THR A 29 -16.13 1.75 -0.90
CA THR A 29 -15.04 2.59 -0.50
C THR A 29 -14.94 3.79 -1.42
N GLU A 30 -15.34 4.96 -0.95
CA GLU A 30 -14.73 6.20 -1.40
C GLU A 30 -13.23 6.00 -1.17
N SER A 31 -12.50 5.69 -2.22
CA SER A 31 -11.06 5.81 -2.27
C SER A 31 -10.81 7.26 -1.91
N SER A 32 -10.37 7.54 -0.68
CA SER A 32 -10.29 8.90 -0.18
C SER A 32 -9.30 9.66 -1.05
N SER A 33 -9.83 10.40 -2.03
CA SER A 33 -9.07 11.40 -2.77
C SER A 33 -8.57 12.50 -1.84
N ASP A 34 -9.13 12.61 -0.64
CA ASP A 34 -8.72 13.54 0.40
C ASP A 34 -7.65 12.94 1.33
N TYR A 35 -6.41 12.91 0.82
CA TYR A 35 -5.25 12.52 1.62
C TYR A 35 -5.01 13.44 2.83
N LYS A 36 -5.61 14.64 2.88
CA LYS A 36 -5.44 15.62 3.97
C LYS A 36 -6.25 15.25 5.21
N GLY A 37 -7.39 14.59 5.02
CA GLY A 37 -8.24 14.08 6.10
C GLY A 37 -7.78 12.76 6.68
N ALA A 38 -6.86 12.05 6.01
CA ALA A 38 -6.34 10.76 6.48
C ALA A 38 -5.58 10.89 7.79
N LYS A 39 -5.84 9.98 8.73
CA LYS A 39 -5.23 9.97 10.06
C LYS A 39 -3.91 9.21 10.07
N SER A 40 -3.78 8.17 9.24
CA SER A 40 -2.60 7.31 9.17
C SER A 40 -2.45 6.69 7.77
N VAL A 41 -1.34 6.00 7.50
CA VAL A 41 -1.19 5.22 6.26
C VAL A 41 -2.19 4.06 6.18
N TYR A 42 -2.77 3.65 7.28
CA TYR A 42 -3.75 2.56 7.34
C TYR A 42 -5.09 2.92 6.71
N ASP A 43 -5.37 4.21 6.53
CA ASP A 43 -6.60 4.69 5.87
C ASP A 43 -6.55 4.52 4.34
N PHE A 44 -5.43 4.06 3.80
CA PHE A 44 -5.25 3.91 2.35
C PHE A 44 -5.41 2.46 1.90
N THR A 45 -6.03 2.31 0.73
CA THR A 45 -6.05 1.08 -0.06
C THR A 45 -5.17 1.29 -1.28
N VAL A 46 -4.33 0.31 -1.58
CA VAL A 46 -3.42 0.30 -2.74
C VAL A 46 -3.69 -0.95 -3.57
N LYS A 47 -3.22 -0.97 -4.81
CA LYS A 47 -3.32 -2.18 -5.63
C LYS A 47 -2.05 -3.01 -5.56
N ASP A 48 -2.21 -4.35 -5.50
CA ASP A 48 -1.10 -5.26 -5.72
C ASP A 48 -0.73 -5.37 -7.21
N GLY A 49 0.31 -6.12 -7.54
CA GLY A 49 0.76 -6.33 -8.92
C GLY A 49 -0.27 -7.06 -9.81
N HIS A 50 -1.33 -7.61 -9.27
CA HIS A 50 -2.43 -8.27 -9.99
C HIS A 50 -3.68 -7.40 -10.08
N GLY A 51 -3.64 -6.17 -9.54
CA GLY A 51 -4.75 -5.21 -9.56
C GLY A 51 -5.77 -5.39 -8.44
N ASN A 52 -5.52 -6.28 -7.47
CA ASN A 52 -6.40 -6.45 -6.30
C ASN A 52 -6.21 -5.31 -5.31
N ASP A 53 -7.29 -4.91 -4.66
CA ASP A 53 -7.27 -3.90 -3.62
C ASP A 53 -6.70 -4.47 -2.31
N ILE A 54 -5.67 -3.83 -1.79
CA ILE A 54 -5.00 -4.18 -0.55
C ILE A 54 -5.13 -3.02 0.43
N SER A 55 -5.90 -3.20 1.49
CA SER A 55 -5.94 -2.24 2.59
C SER A 55 -4.62 -2.26 3.36
N LEU A 56 -4.02 -1.08 3.57
CA LEU A 56 -2.81 -0.95 4.39
C LEU A 56 -3.07 -1.17 5.89
N GLU A 57 -4.33 -1.26 6.31
CA GLU A 57 -4.73 -1.68 7.64
C GLU A 57 -4.10 -3.02 8.07
N LYS A 58 -3.84 -3.93 7.11
CA LYS A 58 -3.19 -5.22 7.39
C LYS A 58 -1.79 -5.11 7.99
N TYR A 59 -1.17 -3.93 7.89
CA TYR A 59 0.17 -3.66 8.44
C TYR A 59 0.15 -2.95 9.79
N ARG A 60 -1.03 -2.78 10.40
CA ARG A 60 -1.16 -2.11 11.70
C ARG A 60 -0.25 -2.76 12.75
N GLY A 61 0.41 -1.91 13.54
CA GLY A 61 1.35 -2.34 14.57
C GLY A 61 2.77 -2.66 14.06
N LYS A 62 3.02 -2.46 12.75
CA LYS A 62 4.35 -2.66 12.17
C LYS A 62 5.02 -1.33 11.83
N VAL A 63 6.31 -1.27 12.00
CA VAL A 63 7.16 -0.22 11.42
C VAL A 63 7.26 -0.48 9.91
N LEU A 64 7.01 0.55 9.09
CA LEU A 64 7.01 0.39 7.63
C LEU A 64 8.10 1.25 6.98
N LEU A 65 8.79 0.68 6.01
CA LEU A 65 9.66 1.41 5.09
C LEU A 65 8.98 1.45 3.71
N VAL A 66 8.42 2.61 3.36
CA VAL A 66 7.77 2.82 2.06
C VAL A 66 8.79 3.39 1.09
N VAL A 67 8.99 2.73 -0.06
CA VAL A 67 10.01 3.11 -1.04
C VAL A 67 9.48 3.06 -2.48
N ASN A 68 9.79 4.05 -3.29
CA ASN A 68 9.56 4.01 -4.73
C ASN A 68 10.76 3.39 -5.44
N ILE A 69 10.55 2.25 -6.07
CA ILE A 69 11.61 1.45 -6.69
C ILE A 69 11.70 1.65 -8.21
N ALA A 70 12.87 1.32 -8.77
CA ALA A 70 13.12 1.32 -10.20
C ALA A 70 14.14 0.23 -10.57
N SER A 71 14.02 -0.36 -11.78
CA SER A 71 14.85 -1.47 -12.24
C SER A 71 16.12 -1.03 -12.99
N LYS A 72 16.08 0.13 -13.66
CA LYS A 72 17.17 0.62 -14.54
C LYS A 72 17.85 1.90 -14.03
N CYS A 73 17.79 2.15 -12.74
CA CYS A 73 18.46 3.28 -12.11
C CYS A 73 19.88 2.89 -11.67
N GLY A 74 20.82 3.84 -11.71
CA GLY A 74 22.18 3.60 -11.18
C GLY A 74 22.20 3.24 -9.68
N LEU A 75 21.13 3.56 -8.93
CA LEU A 75 20.98 3.22 -7.53
C LEU A 75 20.34 1.84 -7.29
N THR A 76 19.83 1.16 -8.33
CA THR A 76 19.04 -0.09 -8.20
C THR A 76 19.83 -1.19 -7.50
N LYS A 77 21.03 -1.49 -8.00
CA LYS A 77 21.84 -2.61 -7.50
C LYS A 77 22.12 -2.49 -5.99
N GLY A 78 22.53 -1.29 -5.54
CA GLY A 78 22.82 -1.06 -4.12
C GLY A 78 21.55 -1.10 -3.25
N ASN A 79 20.49 -0.40 -3.68
CA ASN A 79 19.24 -0.41 -2.92
C ASN A 79 18.60 -1.79 -2.86
N TYR A 80 18.58 -2.57 -3.94
CA TYR A 80 18.01 -3.93 -3.92
C TYR A 80 18.77 -4.86 -2.98
N ALA A 81 20.11 -4.81 -3.00
CA ALA A 81 20.94 -5.61 -2.10
C ALA A 81 20.67 -5.25 -0.63
N GLU A 82 20.64 -3.97 -0.30
CA GLU A 82 20.46 -3.51 1.08
C GLU A 82 19.01 -3.64 1.57
N LEU A 83 17.99 -3.49 0.69
CA LEU A 83 16.59 -3.80 1.04
C LEU A 83 16.42 -5.29 1.34
N THR A 84 17.10 -6.16 0.56
CA THR A 84 17.13 -7.60 0.83
C THR A 84 17.75 -7.91 2.18
N GLU A 85 18.85 -7.26 2.52
CA GLU A 85 19.49 -7.41 3.83
C GLU A 85 18.58 -6.92 4.97
N LEU A 86 17.89 -5.78 4.79
CA LEU A 86 16.89 -5.31 5.77
C LEU A 86 15.75 -6.29 5.94
N SER A 87 15.21 -6.83 4.83
CA SER A 87 14.13 -7.82 4.86
C SER A 87 14.53 -9.03 5.70
N GLN A 88 15.75 -9.54 5.49
CA GLN A 88 16.30 -10.66 6.25
C GLN A 88 16.57 -10.31 7.72
N LYS A 89 17.19 -9.15 7.97
CA LYS A 89 17.53 -8.67 9.33
C LYS A 89 16.31 -8.55 10.22
N TYR A 90 15.18 -8.13 9.66
CA TYR A 90 13.95 -7.87 10.40
C TYR A 90 12.85 -8.89 10.13
N ALA A 91 13.17 -10.07 9.60
CA ALA A 91 12.20 -11.11 9.23
C ALA A 91 11.27 -11.50 10.40
N ASP A 92 11.82 -11.57 11.63
CA ASP A 92 11.10 -11.96 12.85
C ASP A 92 10.63 -10.75 13.69
N LYS A 93 10.63 -9.55 13.10
CA LYS A 93 10.23 -8.31 13.78
C LYS A 93 8.97 -7.71 13.17
N ASP A 94 8.33 -6.82 13.93
CA ASP A 94 7.20 -6.02 13.43
C ASP A 94 7.68 -4.92 12.50
N PHE A 95 8.28 -5.33 11.39
CA PHE A 95 8.79 -4.48 10.33
C PHE A 95 8.35 -5.00 8.96
N LYS A 96 8.05 -4.10 8.02
CA LYS A 96 7.79 -4.44 6.63
C LYS A 96 8.31 -3.36 5.68
N ILE A 97 8.82 -3.81 4.54
CA ILE A 97 9.15 -2.95 3.42
C ILE A 97 7.95 -2.98 2.46
N LEU A 98 7.50 -1.80 2.02
CA LEU A 98 6.43 -1.61 1.06
C LEU A 98 7.01 -0.93 -0.18
N SER A 99 7.19 -1.68 -1.25
CA SER A 99 7.84 -1.23 -2.48
C SER A 99 6.81 -0.89 -3.56
N PHE A 100 6.93 0.32 -4.08
CA PHE A 100 6.07 0.84 -5.12
C PHE A 100 6.89 1.12 -6.38
N PRO A 101 6.75 0.33 -7.45
CA PRO A 101 7.37 0.63 -8.74
C PRO A 101 6.91 2.00 -9.24
N CYS A 102 7.85 2.80 -9.78
CA CYS A 102 7.54 4.13 -10.29
C CYS A 102 8.34 4.43 -11.55
N ASN A 103 7.64 4.75 -12.64
CA ASN A 103 8.27 5.01 -13.94
C ASN A 103 8.41 6.51 -14.27
N GLN A 104 8.17 7.42 -13.32
CA GLN A 104 8.22 8.87 -13.57
C GLN A 104 9.64 9.44 -13.71
N PHE A 105 10.68 8.68 -13.34
CA PHE A 105 12.07 9.16 -13.34
C PHE A 105 12.86 8.51 -14.47
N GLY A 106 12.87 9.17 -15.62
CA GLY A 106 13.63 8.72 -16.79
C GLY A 106 13.17 7.38 -17.37
N SER A 107 11.92 6.99 -17.16
CA SER A 107 11.37 5.70 -17.61
C SER A 107 12.21 4.50 -17.15
N GLN A 108 12.71 4.57 -15.92
CA GLN A 108 13.64 3.58 -15.36
C GLN A 108 12.95 2.41 -14.65
N MET A 109 11.63 2.26 -14.82
CA MET A 109 10.84 1.13 -14.37
C MET A 109 9.90 0.67 -15.48
N PRO A 110 10.43 0.06 -16.55
CA PRO A 110 9.64 -0.32 -17.72
C PRO A 110 8.86 -1.61 -17.55
N GLU A 111 9.18 -2.42 -16.56
CA GLU A 111 8.50 -3.68 -16.28
C GLU A 111 7.04 -3.41 -15.92
N LYS A 112 6.14 -4.21 -16.52
CA LYS A 112 4.73 -4.18 -16.18
C LYS A 112 4.50 -4.84 -14.83
N ASP A 113 3.40 -4.46 -14.20
CA ASP A 113 2.95 -5.11 -12.97
C ASP A 113 2.68 -6.61 -13.19
N GLY A 114 2.65 -7.36 -12.11
CA GLY A 114 2.42 -8.79 -12.13
C GLY A 114 3.67 -9.60 -12.49
N GLU A 115 3.54 -10.48 -13.49
CA GLU A 115 4.55 -11.49 -13.81
C GLU A 115 5.90 -10.88 -14.22
N GLU A 116 5.91 -9.80 -15.01
CA GLU A 116 7.18 -9.15 -15.43
C GLU A 116 7.95 -8.62 -14.22
N MET A 117 7.24 -8.01 -13.25
CA MET A 117 7.84 -7.51 -12.02
C MET A 117 8.39 -8.64 -11.15
N VAL A 118 7.62 -9.71 -10.99
CA VAL A 118 8.05 -10.90 -10.23
C VAL A 118 9.29 -11.52 -10.86
N CYS A 119 9.31 -11.69 -12.19
CA CYS A 119 10.47 -12.21 -12.91
C CYS A 119 11.70 -11.31 -12.73
N HIS A 120 11.54 -9.99 -12.89
CA HIS A 120 12.62 -9.03 -12.69
C HIS A 120 13.26 -9.13 -11.30
N LEU A 121 12.45 -9.11 -10.24
CA LEU A 121 12.94 -9.18 -8.86
C LEU A 121 13.62 -10.52 -8.56
N ARG A 122 13.06 -11.63 -9.06
CA ARG A 122 13.66 -12.97 -8.95
C ARG A 122 15.03 -13.02 -9.64
N ASP A 123 15.12 -12.53 -10.86
CA ASP A 123 16.37 -12.53 -11.64
C ASP A 123 17.42 -11.62 -11.00
N ALA A 124 16.99 -10.51 -10.39
CA ALA A 124 17.84 -9.65 -9.58
C ALA A 124 18.20 -10.24 -8.20
N LYS A 125 17.58 -11.37 -7.80
CA LYS A 125 17.69 -11.97 -6.46
C LYS A 125 17.38 -10.97 -5.35
N ALA A 126 16.38 -10.11 -5.59
CA ALA A 126 16.02 -9.01 -4.70
C ALA A 126 14.75 -9.35 -3.91
N ASP A 127 14.85 -9.31 -2.58
CA ASP A 127 13.72 -9.24 -1.66
C ASP A 127 13.56 -7.78 -1.21
N VAL A 128 12.63 -7.11 -1.83
CA VAL A 128 12.33 -5.70 -1.53
C VAL A 128 11.03 -5.55 -0.72
N GLY A 129 10.60 -6.62 -0.06
CA GLY A 129 9.37 -6.68 0.73
C GLY A 129 8.11 -6.87 -0.13
N ASP A 130 6.98 -6.36 0.35
CA ASP A 130 5.71 -6.46 -0.37
C ASP A 130 5.71 -5.45 -1.54
N VAL A 131 5.49 -5.94 -2.76
CA VAL A 131 5.52 -5.15 -4.00
C VAL A 131 4.10 -4.87 -4.47
N PHE A 132 3.82 -3.63 -4.75
CA PHE A 132 2.52 -3.14 -5.19
C PHE A 132 2.52 -2.79 -6.68
N ALA A 133 1.36 -2.42 -7.21
CA ALA A 133 1.23 -1.92 -8.57
C ALA A 133 2.03 -0.62 -8.77
N THR A 134 2.43 -0.38 -10.01
CA THR A 134 3.14 0.83 -10.42
C THR A 134 2.30 2.08 -10.12
N VAL A 135 2.93 3.08 -9.51
CA VAL A 135 2.27 4.32 -9.12
C VAL A 135 3.01 5.56 -9.60
N ASN A 136 2.25 6.64 -9.78
CA ASN A 136 2.80 7.98 -9.83
C ASN A 136 3.01 8.50 -8.39
N VAL A 137 4.17 9.08 -8.14
CA VAL A 137 4.52 9.66 -6.83
C VAL A 137 4.45 11.20 -6.83
N ASN A 138 4.41 11.81 -8.02
CA ASN A 138 4.30 13.26 -8.23
C ASN A 138 3.18 13.59 -9.21
N GLY A 139 2.75 14.86 -9.20
CA GLY A 139 1.68 15.37 -10.06
C GLY A 139 0.28 15.15 -9.47
N ASP A 140 -0.73 15.51 -10.27
CA ASP A 140 -2.13 15.45 -9.87
C ASP A 140 -2.60 13.98 -9.75
N ASP A 141 -2.04 13.11 -10.59
CA ASP A 141 -2.33 11.65 -10.60
C ASP A 141 -1.47 10.86 -9.61
N ALA A 142 -0.75 11.54 -8.70
CA ALA A 142 0.04 10.84 -7.70
C ALA A 142 -0.88 10.02 -6.78
N SER A 143 -0.41 8.81 -6.43
CA SER A 143 -1.07 7.94 -5.45
C SER A 143 -1.48 8.73 -4.20
N PRO A 144 -2.72 8.56 -3.70
CA PRO A 144 -3.17 9.21 -2.46
C PRO A 144 -2.23 8.95 -1.28
N LEU A 145 -1.69 7.73 -1.17
CA LEU A 145 -0.67 7.39 -0.17
C LEU A 145 0.56 8.29 -0.30
N TYR A 146 1.11 8.48 -1.51
CA TYR A 146 2.28 9.34 -1.70
C TYR A 146 1.96 10.82 -1.50
N LYS A 147 0.75 11.28 -1.81
CA LYS A 147 0.30 12.63 -1.45
C LYS A 147 0.30 12.82 0.07
N TYR A 148 -0.21 11.84 0.81
CA TYR A 148 -0.21 11.83 2.28
C TYR A 148 1.21 11.80 2.87
N LEU A 149 2.05 10.89 2.43
CA LEU A 149 3.45 10.77 2.88
C LEU A 149 4.20 12.09 2.70
N LYS A 150 4.07 12.71 1.52
CA LYS A 150 4.68 14.01 1.22
C LYS A 150 4.09 15.16 2.03
N HIS A 151 2.81 15.07 2.39
CA HIS A 151 2.15 16.08 3.24
C HIS A 151 2.64 16.03 4.68
N LYS A 152 2.82 14.83 5.22
CA LYS A 152 3.32 14.61 6.60
C LYS A 152 4.82 14.82 6.72
N GLN A 153 5.59 14.36 5.74
CA GLN A 153 7.05 14.48 5.70
C GLN A 153 7.48 15.20 4.42
N GLY A 154 7.54 16.53 4.53
CA GLY A 154 7.99 17.39 3.44
C GLY A 154 9.46 17.17 3.06
N GLY A 155 9.84 17.63 1.89
CA GLY A 155 11.24 17.63 1.45
C GLY A 155 11.94 18.96 1.72
N THR A 156 13.26 18.96 1.79
CA THR A 156 14.10 20.13 2.08
C THR A 156 13.96 21.27 1.04
N LEU A 157 13.62 20.94 -0.21
CA LEU A 157 13.39 21.89 -1.32
C LEU A 157 12.10 21.56 -2.04
N GLY A 158 10.96 21.71 -1.32
CA GLY A 158 9.63 21.35 -1.83
C GLY A 158 9.26 19.89 -1.56
N ASN A 159 7.96 19.59 -1.68
CA ASN A 159 7.40 18.29 -1.23
C ASN A 159 7.50 17.17 -2.28
N PHE A 160 7.84 17.46 -3.53
CA PHE A 160 7.90 16.44 -4.59
C PHE A 160 9.02 15.42 -4.35
N ILE A 161 8.80 14.20 -4.80
CA ILE A 161 9.81 13.14 -4.81
C ILE A 161 10.81 13.48 -5.92
N LYS A 162 12.09 13.54 -5.57
CA LYS A 162 13.14 14.04 -6.49
C LYS A 162 13.66 12.96 -7.43
N TRP A 163 13.67 11.71 -6.99
CA TRP A 163 14.22 10.60 -7.76
C TRP A 163 13.74 9.24 -7.24
N ASN A 164 14.10 8.16 -7.96
CA ASN A 164 13.93 6.78 -7.52
C ASN A 164 14.57 6.54 -6.14
N PHE A 165 14.03 5.60 -5.38
CA PHE A 165 14.52 5.20 -4.06
C PHE A 165 14.44 6.29 -2.98
N SER A 166 13.49 7.21 -3.06
CA SER A 166 13.09 8.00 -1.89
C SER A 166 12.38 7.09 -0.91
N LYS A 167 12.66 7.23 0.38
CA LYS A 167 12.12 6.35 1.40
C LYS A 167 11.37 7.15 2.46
N PHE A 168 10.28 6.57 2.98
CA PHE A 168 9.56 7.09 4.13
C PHE A 168 9.53 6.03 5.22
N LEU A 169 9.88 6.41 6.44
CA LEU A 169 9.75 5.56 7.62
C LEU A 169 8.44 5.90 8.32
N VAL A 170 7.68 4.87 8.65
CA VAL A 170 6.36 4.97 9.26
C VAL A 170 6.40 4.18 10.56
N ASP A 171 5.89 4.76 11.65
CA ASP A 171 5.81 4.09 12.95
C ASP A 171 4.67 3.07 13.05
N LYS A 172 4.56 2.39 14.21
CA LYS A 172 3.53 1.37 14.48
C LYS A 172 2.11 1.92 14.49
N ASP A 173 1.94 3.23 14.66
CA ASP A 173 0.65 3.92 14.60
C ASP A 173 0.29 4.39 13.19
N GLY A 174 1.16 4.11 12.21
CA GLY A 174 0.96 4.47 10.82
C GLY A 174 1.29 5.93 10.52
N GLN A 175 2.07 6.61 11.39
CA GLN A 175 2.50 7.97 11.14
C GLN A 175 3.84 8.00 10.40
N PRO A 176 3.94 8.72 9.28
CA PRO A 176 5.22 8.98 8.65
C PRO A 176 6.09 9.83 9.58
N VAL A 177 7.21 9.29 10.04
CA VAL A 177 8.11 9.94 11.03
C VAL A 177 9.39 10.46 10.41
N ALA A 178 9.82 9.92 9.27
CA ALA A 178 11.00 10.39 8.57
C ALA A 178 10.88 10.20 7.05
N ARG A 179 11.63 11.02 6.30
CA ARG A 179 11.82 10.90 4.87
C ARG A 179 13.30 10.96 4.54
N PHE A 180 13.76 10.02 3.71
CA PHE A 180 15.17 9.89 3.32
C PHE A 180 15.34 10.13 1.82
N ALA A 181 16.45 10.78 1.49
CA ALA A 181 16.82 11.04 0.11
C ALA A 181 17.17 9.75 -0.64
N PRO A 182 17.13 9.74 -1.98
CA PRO A 182 17.58 8.60 -2.79
C PRO A 182 19.00 8.10 -2.45
N THR A 183 19.89 9.01 -2.07
CA THR A 183 21.29 8.73 -1.73
C THR A 183 21.52 8.17 -0.33
N THR A 184 20.54 8.28 0.57
CA THR A 184 20.57 7.59 1.86
C THR A 184 20.30 6.11 1.61
N THR A 185 21.25 5.24 1.96
CA THR A 185 21.09 3.81 1.69
C THR A 185 20.09 3.17 2.65
N PRO A 186 19.50 2.02 2.31
CA PRO A 186 18.60 1.32 3.23
C PRO A 186 19.26 0.96 4.57
N LEU A 187 20.54 0.61 4.60
CA LEU A 187 21.24 0.27 5.84
C LEU A 187 21.57 1.49 6.71
N ASP A 188 21.67 2.67 6.12
CA ASP A 188 21.84 3.93 6.89
C ASP A 188 20.62 4.22 7.80
N ILE A 189 19.44 3.62 7.48
CA ILE A 189 18.18 3.85 8.19
C ILE A 189 18.01 2.88 9.38
N VAL A 190 18.87 1.87 9.54
CA VAL A 190 18.77 0.82 10.57
C VAL A 190 18.56 1.40 11.98
N LYS A 191 19.34 2.43 12.34
CA LYS A 191 19.23 3.06 13.68
C LYS A 191 17.87 3.71 13.91
N ASP A 192 17.24 4.23 12.87
CA ASP A 192 15.92 4.86 12.98
C ASP A 192 14.81 3.80 13.03
N ILE A 193 14.97 2.69 12.32
CA ILE A 193 14.07 1.52 12.42
C ILE A 193 14.14 0.94 13.85
N ASP A 194 15.34 0.69 14.37
CA ASP A 194 15.55 0.09 15.70
C ASP A 194 14.93 0.91 16.85
N LYS A 195 14.83 2.24 16.70
CA LYS A 195 14.16 3.12 17.69
C LYS A 195 12.64 2.95 17.72
N LEU A 196 12.04 2.45 16.64
CA LEU A 196 10.59 2.31 16.50
C LEU A 196 10.08 0.90 16.77
N LEU A 197 10.97 -0.10 16.78
CA LEU A 197 10.66 -1.50 17.06
C LEU A 197 10.49 -1.75 18.55
#